data_2c84718ba5a9cf9f5ef8f9cbb4991ef6
#
_entry.id   2c84718ba5a9cf9f5ef8f9cbb4991ef6
#
_cell.length_a   1.000
_cell.length_b   1.000
_cell.length_c   1.000
_cell.angle_alpha   90.00
_cell.angle_beta   90.00
_cell.angle_gamma   90.00
#
_symmetry.space_group_name_H-M   'P 1'
#
loop_
_entity.id
_entity.type
_entity.pdbx_description
1 polymer ?
#
loop_
_entity_poly.entity_id
_entity_poly.type
_entity_poly.pdbx_seq_one_letter_code
_entity_poly.pdbx_strand_id
1 'polypeptide(L)'
;MNTAFLIAAPTSGSGKTTIARGLMALFTAKGYKVQPFKCGPDYIDTKFHAAVCGRPSINLDTFMATPEHVRALFDHYGADADICIVEGMMGLFDGYDRERGSAYEIARELDIPVILVVDAKSAAYSMAALLSGFINFRNDIRIAGVIYNKVGSPRHFQMLQQVCDDLHITCLGYLPKSAYLEQGSRYLGLDFSALPENQALIQQLEEHVDWEFFIRHGFHGSLRESRPLFFSADLKESRVNPWTRTCSLGLSKNPCLKILIAHNAEAFSFIYQENIDRFQSVRFFDPETEVPDLTDTDLLYLPGGYPEKHLEALVKNQACRTAIKDFAEHGGNIFAECGGMMYLCREIITDEGNYPMCDVLPYSITARKADRKLSLGYRRFILDGKEYRGHEFHYTQFLGETPESIVQVYNAKGEPVPTPVFRYQNVLASYTHLYQIPACL
;
A
#
# COMPACT_ATOMS: atom_id res chain seq x y z
N MET A 1 -21.62 6.26 14.65
CA MET A 1 -21.44 6.84 13.30
C MET A 1 -19.96 7.16 13.16
N ASN A 2 -19.31 6.55 12.20
CA ASN A 2 -17.86 6.62 12.10
C ASN A 2 -17.44 7.91 11.38
N THR A 3 -16.50 8.64 11.94
CA THR A 3 -15.87 9.78 11.24
C THR A 3 -14.88 9.26 10.20
N ALA A 4 -14.92 9.80 8.98
CA ALA A 4 -14.00 9.43 7.91
C ALA A 4 -13.46 10.66 7.18
N PHE A 5 -12.17 10.67 6.83
CA PHE A 5 -11.54 11.72 6.04
C PHE A 5 -10.28 11.24 5.35
N LEU A 6 -9.90 11.95 4.29
CA LEU A 6 -8.69 11.67 3.53
C LEU A 6 -7.65 12.79 3.76
N ILE A 7 -6.43 12.40 4.08
CA ILE A 7 -5.29 13.32 4.19
C ILE A 7 -4.58 13.39 2.84
N ALA A 8 -4.59 14.54 2.20
CA ALA A 8 -3.91 14.76 0.92
C ALA A 8 -2.95 15.96 0.99
N ALA A 9 -2.24 16.21 -0.10
CA ALA A 9 -1.36 17.36 -0.22
C ALA A 9 -1.28 17.83 -1.68
N PRO A 10 -0.81 19.06 -1.93
CA PRO A 10 -0.56 19.53 -3.29
C PRO A 10 0.54 18.75 -4.02
N THR A 11 1.56 18.29 -3.28
CA THR A 11 2.74 17.60 -3.85
C THR A 11 3.28 16.54 -2.91
N SER A 12 4.09 15.63 -3.45
CA SER A 12 4.91 14.72 -2.63
C SER A 12 5.88 15.51 -1.75
N GLY A 13 6.19 14.96 -0.55
CA GLY A 13 7.11 15.61 0.40
C GLY A 13 6.50 16.74 1.24
N SER A 14 5.20 17.03 1.10
CA SER A 14 4.50 18.04 1.92
C SER A 14 4.30 17.63 3.39
N GLY A 15 4.54 16.37 3.74
CA GLY A 15 4.39 15.84 5.10
C GLY A 15 3.07 15.11 5.38
N LYS A 16 2.38 14.63 4.33
CA LYS A 16 1.15 13.82 4.49
C LYS A 16 1.33 12.67 5.46
N THR A 17 2.32 11.82 5.23
CA THR A 17 2.61 10.63 6.04
C THR A 17 2.86 10.99 7.50
N THR A 18 3.62 12.06 7.76
CA THR A 18 3.86 12.54 9.13
C THR A 18 2.57 12.95 9.82
N ILE A 19 1.73 13.75 9.15
CA ILE A 19 0.47 14.23 9.73
C ILE A 19 -0.56 13.09 9.83
N ALA A 20 -0.70 12.24 8.82
CA ALA A 20 -1.61 11.09 8.86
C ALA A 20 -1.24 10.14 10.01
N ARG A 21 0.03 9.73 10.11
CA ARG A 21 0.54 8.89 11.20
C ARG A 21 0.35 9.56 12.56
N GLY A 22 0.62 10.85 12.66
CA GLY A 22 0.46 11.60 13.90
C GLY A 22 -1.00 11.68 14.35
N LEU A 23 -1.95 11.94 13.46
CA LEU A 23 -3.38 11.92 13.77
C LEU A 23 -3.86 10.52 14.16
N MET A 24 -3.41 9.48 13.44
CA MET A 24 -3.68 8.08 13.80
C MET A 24 -3.18 7.77 15.22
N ALA A 25 -1.94 8.17 15.55
CA ALA A 25 -1.35 7.99 16.87
C ALA A 25 -2.12 8.76 17.96
N LEU A 26 -2.46 10.01 17.69
CA LEU A 26 -3.21 10.87 18.61
C LEU A 26 -4.59 10.27 18.93
N PHE A 27 -5.37 9.93 17.92
CA PHE A 27 -6.70 9.34 18.14
C PHE A 27 -6.62 7.99 18.85
N THR A 28 -5.65 7.15 18.49
CA THR A 28 -5.42 5.88 19.20
C THR A 28 -5.07 6.10 20.67
N ALA A 29 -4.19 7.07 20.97
CA ALA A 29 -3.83 7.44 22.33
C ALA A 29 -5.02 8.02 23.13
N LYS A 30 -5.97 8.67 22.46
CA LYS A 30 -7.24 9.14 23.05
C LYS A 30 -8.28 8.02 23.24
N GLY A 31 -7.97 6.79 22.85
CA GLY A 31 -8.85 5.62 23.03
C GLY A 31 -9.84 5.36 21.89
N TYR A 32 -9.74 6.09 20.78
CA TYR A 32 -10.58 5.82 19.60
C TYR A 32 -10.08 4.59 18.83
N LYS A 33 -11.01 3.80 18.29
CA LYS A 33 -10.71 2.75 17.34
C LYS A 33 -10.45 3.37 15.96
N VAL A 34 -9.18 3.46 15.59
CA VAL A 34 -8.78 4.04 14.30
C VAL A 34 -8.57 2.95 13.26
N GLN A 35 -9.29 3.05 12.13
CA GLN A 35 -9.03 2.21 10.97
C GLN A 35 -8.21 3.00 9.95
N PRO A 36 -6.96 2.60 9.72
CA PRO A 36 -6.13 3.22 8.72
C PRO A 36 -6.35 2.63 7.33
N PHE A 37 -6.29 3.51 6.32
CA PHE A 37 -6.29 3.17 4.90
C PHE A 37 -5.18 3.92 4.18
N LYS A 38 -4.72 3.36 3.07
CA LYS A 38 -3.70 3.98 2.21
C LYS A 38 -4.15 3.98 0.76
N CYS A 39 -4.11 5.16 0.09
CA CYS A 39 -4.30 5.20 -1.35
C CYS A 39 -3.10 4.58 -2.06
N GLY A 40 -3.40 3.77 -3.09
CA GLY A 40 -2.39 3.21 -3.97
C GLY A 40 -1.62 2.01 -3.41
N PRO A 41 -0.60 1.52 -4.16
CA PRO A 41 0.10 0.26 -3.91
C PRO A 41 1.29 0.43 -2.95
N ASP A 42 1.10 1.05 -1.81
CA ASP A 42 2.15 1.30 -0.82
C ASP A 42 2.16 0.23 0.26
N TYR A 43 3.32 -0.43 0.48
CA TYR A 43 3.53 -1.44 1.50
C TYR A 43 4.25 -0.93 2.75
N ILE A 44 4.84 0.26 2.67
CA ILE A 44 5.70 0.80 3.74
C ILE A 44 4.85 1.62 4.70
N ASP A 45 4.11 2.61 4.18
CA ASP A 45 3.26 3.46 5.03
C ASP A 45 2.20 2.62 5.76
N THR A 46 1.68 1.57 5.14
CA THR A 46 0.70 0.65 5.76
C THR A 46 1.22 -0.05 7.01
N LYS A 47 2.52 -0.36 7.08
CA LYS A 47 3.13 -0.96 8.29
C LYS A 47 3.21 0.04 9.44
N PHE A 48 3.56 1.30 9.15
CA PHE A 48 3.55 2.36 10.16
C PHE A 48 2.15 2.61 10.69
N HIS A 49 1.16 2.64 9.80
CA HIS A 49 -0.23 2.77 10.19
C HIS A 49 -0.64 1.63 11.13
N ALA A 50 -0.32 0.38 10.74
CA ALA A 50 -0.65 -0.79 11.54
C ALA A 50 0.01 -0.77 12.92
N ALA A 51 1.29 -0.40 12.99
CA ALA A 51 2.03 -0.30 14.25
C ALA A 51 1.43 0.75 15.20
N VAL A 52 0.91 1.85 14.67
CA VAL A 52 0.32 2.94 15.44
C VAL A 52 -1.12 2.63 15.86
N CYS A 53 -1.92 2.06 14.96
CA CYS A 53 -3.36 1.83 15.21
C CYS A 53 -3.65 0.47 15.84
N GLY A 54 -2.68 -0.47 15.87
CA GLY A 54 -2.91 -1.86 16.29
C GLY A 54 -3.85 -2.63 15.36
N ARG A 55 -4.06 -2.14 14.14
CA ARG A 55 -4.94 -2.71 13.11
C ARG A 55 -4.28 -2.64 11.75
N PRO A 56 -4.48 -3.62 10.86
CA PRO A 56 -3.91 -3.58 9.52
C PRO A 56 -4.42 -2.36 8.74
N SER A 57 -3.53 -1.72 7.99
CA SER A 57 -3.89 -0.67 7.06
C SER A 57 -4.25 -1.26 5.70
N ILE A 58 -5.34 -0.80 5.11
CA ILE A 58 -5.90 -1.37 3.88
C ILE A 58 -5.60 -0.46 2.69
N ASN A 59 -5.07 -1.05 1.63
CA ASN A 59 -4.84 -0.31 0.39
C ASN A 59 -6.14 -0.10 -0.37
N LEU A 60 -6.39 1.14 -0.80
CA LEU A 60 -7.51 1.54 -1.65
C LEU A 60 -6.96 2.03 -2.98
N ASP A 61 -7.28 1.33 -4.06
CA ASP A 61 -6.69 1.58 -5.37
C ASP A 61 -7.66 1.30 -6.51
N THR A 62 -7.99 2.33 -7.30
CA THR A 62 -8.96 2.26 -8.40
C THR A 62 -8.37 1.76 -9.72
N PHE A 63 -7.03 1.56 -9.80
CA PHE A 63 -6.43 0.83 -10.90
C PHE A 63 -6.50 -0.69 -10.67
N MET A 64 -6.12 -1.13 -9.45
CA MET A 64 -6.02 -2.55 -9.12
C MET A 64 -7.39 -3.17 -8.81
N ALA A 65 -8.33 -2.37 -8.30
CA ALA A 65 -9.69 -2.78 -7.96
C ALA A 65 -10.74 -1.92 -8.68
N THR A 66 -11.99 -2.39 -8.69
CA THR A 66 -13.12 -1.56 -9.15
C THR A 66 -13.55 -0.56 -8.06
N PRO A 67 -14.19 0.55 -8.42
CA PRO A 67 -14.74 1.48 -7.44
C PRO A 67 -15.69 0.81 -6.42
N GLU A 68 -16.49 -0.15 -6.87
CA GLU A 68 -17.38 -0.93 -5.99
C GLU A 68 -16.61 -1.74 -4.97
N HIS A 69 -15.49 -2.34 -5.38
CA HIS A 69 -14.63 -3.12 -4.49
C HIS A 69 -13.93 -2.20 -3.48
N VAL A 70 -13.44 -1.04 -3.91
CA VAL A 70 -12.85 -0.03 -3.02
C VAL A 70 -13.84 0.42 -1.94
N ARG A 71 -15.10 0.71 -2.32
CA ARG A 71 -16.15 1.04 -1.35
C ARG A 71 -16.43 -0.09 -0.38
N ALA A 72 -16.53 -1.31 -0.90
CA ALA A 72 -16.80 -2.48 -0.06
C ALA A 72 -15.67 -2.78 0.95
N LEU A 73 -14.40 -2.59 0.56
CA LEU A 73 -13.26 -2.69 1.48
C LEU A 73 -13.34 -1.62 2.56
N PHE A 74 -13.60 -0.38 2.18
CA PHE A 74 -13.73 0.73 3.11
C PHE A 74 -14.83 0.47 4.13
N ASP A 75 -16.01 0.04 3.68
CA ASP A 75 -17.15 -0.29 4.54
C ASP A 75 -16.84 -1.49 5.45
N HIS A 76 -16.24 -2.55 4.90
CA HIS A 76 -15.95 -3.76 5.65
C HIS A 76 -14.96 -3.50 6.81
N TYR A 77 -13.81 -2.92 6.50
CA TYR A 77 -12.77 -2.70 7.51
C TYR A 77 -13.08 -1.52 8.43
N GLY A 78 -13.84 -0.54 7.95
CA GLY A 78 -14.28 0.61 8.74
C GLY A 78 -15.49 0.35 9.65
N ALA A 79 -16.19 -0.76 9.51
CA ALA A 79 -17.50 -1.02 10.13
C ALA A 79 -17.51 -0.86 11.66
N ASP A 80 -16.46 -1.28 12.35
CA ASP A 80 -16.34 -1.22 13.81
C ASP A 80 -15.39 -0.13 14.32
N ALA A 81 -14.91 0.76 13.42
CA ALA A 81 -14.01 1.85 13.76
C ALA A 81 -14.79 3.09 14.22
N ASP A 82 -14.23 3.89 15.11
CA ASP A 82 -14.74 5.22 15.46
C ASP A 82 -14.31 6.25 14.41
N ILE A 83 -13.08 6.07 13.88
CA ILE A 83 -12.46 6.99 12.94
C ILE A 83 -11.77 6.19 11.82
N CYS A 84 -12.06 6.55 10.56
CA CYS A 84 -11.39 6.04 9.38
C CYS A 84 -10.48 7.12 8.80
N ILE A 85 -9.18 6.87 8.70
CA ILE A 85 -8.21 7.80 8.15
C ILE A 85 -7.61 7.21 6.88
N VAL A 86 -7.82 7.88 5.75
CA VAL A 86 -7.23 7.51 4.47
C VAL A 86 -6.03 8.40 4.19
N GLU A 87 -4.84 7.83 4.09
CA GLU A 87 -3.67 8.58 3.63
C GLU A 87 -3.57 8.55 2.11
N GLY A 88 -3.55 9.73 1.48
CA GLY A 88 -3.35 9.90 0.05
C GLY A 88 -1.92 9.56 -0.40
N MET A 89 -1.76 9.28 -1.69
CA MET A 89 -0.49 9.07 -2.36
C MET A 89 -0.17 10.26 -3.28
N MET A 90 1.11 10.63 -3.41
CA MET A 90 1.56 11.74 -4.28
C MET A 90 0.82 13.06 -3.99
N GLY A 91 0.53 13.87 -5.00
CA GLY A 91 -0.39 15.00 -4.89
C GLY A 91 -1.84 14.56 -5.00
N LEU A 92 -2.77 15.40 -4.52
CA LEU A 92 -4.20 15.09 -4.48
C LEU A 92 -4.75 14.62 -5.84
N PHE A 93 -4.31 15.25 -6.92
CA PHE A 93 -4.77 14.98 -8.29
C PHE A 93 -3.78 14.15 -9.12
N ASP A 94 -2.69 13.67 -8.51
CA ASP A 94 -1.67 12.90 -9.22
C ASP A 94 -2.04 11.42 -9.25
N GLY A 95 -2.43 10.92 -10.41
CA GLY A 95 -2.74 9.52 -10.66
C GLY A 95 -1.85 8.90 -11.75
N TYR A 96 -2.17 7.69 -12.19
CA TYR A 96 -1.44 7.01 -13.26
C TYR A 96 -1.73 7.60 -14.66
N ASP A 97 -2.87 8.25 -14.81
CA ASP A 97 -3.27 9.00 -16.01
C ASP A 97 -4.07 10.22 -15.57
N ARG A 98 -3.41 11.36 -15.42
CA ARG A 98 -3.97 12.56 -14.79
C ARG A 98 -4.49 12.22 -13.39
N GLU A 99 -5.78 12.45 -13.12
CA GLU A 99 -6.43 12.21 -11.84
C GLU A 99 -6.89 10.76 -11.61
N ARG A 100 -6.81 9.87 -12.62
CA ARG A 100 -7.21 8.48 -12.48
C ARG A 100 -6.24 7.71 -11.59
N GLY A 101 -6.76 7.03 -10.58
CA GLY A 101 -5.96 6.34 -9.56
C GLY A 101 -5.38 7.27 -8.50
N SER A 102 -5.78 8.55 -8.46
CA SER A 102 -5.31 9.52 -7.46
C SER A 102 -6.08 9.46 -6.14
N ALA A 103 -5.56 10.17 -5.14
CA ALA A 103 -6.25 10.38 -3.87
C ALA A 103 -7.60 11.12 -4.05
N TYR A 104 -7.70 12.01 -5.04
CA TYR A 104 -8.95 12.65 -5.41
C TYR A 104 -10.01 11.64 -5.83
N GLU A 105 -9.66 10.67 -6.69
CA GLU A 105 -10.61 9.66 -7.13
C GLU A 105 -11.12 8.81 -5.96
N ILE A 106 -10.25 8.44 -5.03
CA ILE A 106 -10.65 7.73 -3.79
C ILE A 106 -11.58 8.59 -2.92
N ALA A 107 -11.26 9.88 -2.70
CA ALA A 107 -12.12 10.78 -1.92
C ALA A 107 -13.52 10.90 -2.52
N ARG A 108 -13.60 11.02 -3.85
CA ARG A 108 -14.86 11.09 -4.60
C ARG A 108 -15.65 9.79 -4.51
N GLU A 109 -15.00 8.64 -4.72
CA GLU A 109 -15.67 7.33 -4.68
C GLU A 109 -16.21 6.98 -3.29
N LEU A 110 -15.53 7.42 -2.24
CA LEU A 110 -15.95 7.19 -0.86
C LEU A 110 -16.86 8.30 -0.31
N ASP A 111 -17.01 9.42 -1.03
CA ASP A 111 -17.73 10.62 -0.59
C ASP A 111 -17.23 11.13 0.78
N ILE A 112 -15.91 11.13 0.97
CA ILE A 112 -15.28 11.60 2.22
C ILE A 112 -14.55 12.91 2.01
N PRO A 113 -14.54 13.80 3.03
CA PRO A 113 -13.84 15.08 2.93
C PRO A 113 -12.32 14.91 2.90
N VAL A 114 -11.68 15.86 2.26
CA VAL A 114 -10.23 15.95 2.15
C VAL A 114 -9.69 16.99 3.13
N ILE A 115 -8.68 16.63 3.90
CA ILE A 115 -7.84 17.54 4.68
C ILE A 115 -6.55 17.77 3.90
N LEU A 116 -6.29 18.99 3.53
CA LEU A 116 -5.15 19.33 2.71
C LEU A 116 -3.94 19.72 3.58
N VAL A 117 -2.86 18.95 3.48
CA VAL A 117 -1.58 19.23 4.14
C VAL A 117 -0.70 20.02 3.20
N VAL A 118 -0.33 21.24 3.59
CA VAL A 118 0.41 22.17 2.76
C VAL A 118 1.77 22.48 3.35
N ASP A 119 2.85 22.25 2.59
CA ASP A 119 4.19 22.68 2.95
C ASP A 119 4.28 24.21 2.85
N ALA A 120 4.36 24.87 4.00
CA ALA A 120 4.41 26.33 4.10
C ALA A 120 5.84 26.87 4.15
N LYS A 121 6.87 26.02 3.95
CA LYS A 121 8.28 26.46 3.96
C LYS A 121 8.50 27.57 2.92
N SER A 122 8.98 28.72 3.41
CA SER A 122 9.33 29.89 2.58
C SER A 122 8.16 30.49 1.77
N ALA A 123 6.93 30.31 2.20
CA ALA A 123 5.75 30.86 1.57
C ALA A 123 4.82 31.49 2.61
N ALA A 124 4.09 32.53 2.25
CA ALA A 124 3.13 33.23 3.10
C ALA A 124 1.83 33.45 2.30
N TYR A 125 1.44 34.69 2.01
CA TYR A 125 0.17 34.99 1.38
C TYR A 125 0.01 34.40 -0.05
N SER A 126 1.11 34.10 -0.75
CA SER A 126 1.06 33.39 -2.04
C SER A 126 0.42 31.99 -1.95
N MET A 127 0.27 31.43 -0.73
CA MET A 127 -0.50 30.21 -0.50
C MET A 127 -1.98 30.38 -0.88
N ALA A 128 -2.51 31.61 -0.90
CA ALA A 128 -3.87 31.88 -1.36
C ALA A 128 -4.10 31.42 -2.80
N ALA A 129 -3.15 31.68 -3.70
CA ALA A 129 -3.24 31.25 -5.09
C ALA A 129 -3.21 29.70 -5.21
N LEU A 130 -2.31 29.03 -4.45
CA LEU A 130 -2.23 27.59 -4.43
C LEU A 130 -3.53 26.95 -3.91
N LEU A 131 -3.98 27.39 -2.74
CA LEU A 131 -5.18 26.84 -2.09
C LEU A 131 -6.44 27.12 -2.92
N SER A 132 -6.59 28.34 -3.45
CA SER A 132 -7.70 28.66 -4.36
C SER A 132 -7.75 27.73 -5.56
N GLY A 133 -6.59 27.37 -6.12
CA GLY A 133 -6.50 26.39 -7.19
C GLY A 133 -7.05 25.02 -6.75
N PHE A 134 -6.58 24.49 -5.63
CA PHE A 134 -7.02 23.19 -5.14
C PHE A 134 -8.49 23.16 -4.74
N ILE A 135 -9.01 24.21 -4.12
CA ILE A 135 -10.40 24.32 -3.68
C ILE A 135 -11.36 24.36 -4.88
N ASN A 136 -10.98 25.09 -5.93
CA ASN A 136 -11.87 25.37 -7.05
C ASN A 136 -11.63 24.46 -8.29
N PHE A 137 -10.58 23.64 -8.29
CA PHE A 137 -10.24 22.82 -9.47
C PHE A 137 -11.26 21.72 -9.74
N ARG A 138 -11.86 21.15 -8.69
CA ARG A 138 -12.93 20.15 -8.77
C ARG A 138 -14.02 20.50 -7.74
N ASN A 139 -15.28 20.35 -8.13
CA ASN A 139 -16.46 20.66 -7.31
C ASN A 139 -17.19 19.42 -6.80
N ASP A 140 -16.69 18.23 -7.13
CA ASP A 140 -17.25 16.93 -6.76
C ASP A 140 -16.51 16.25 -5.59
N ILE A 141 -15.59 16.97 -4.95
CA ILE A 141 -15.00 16.66 -3.65
C ILE A 141 -15.08 17.86 -2.72
N ARG A 142 -15.00 17.63 -1.42
CA ARG A 142 -14.97 18.69 -0.41
C ARG A 142 -13.61 18.75 0.27
N ILE A 143 -12.89 19.86 0.11
CA ILE A 143 -11.74 20.18 0.96
C ILE A 143 -12.29 20.81 2.23
N ALA A 144 -12.24 20.08 3.36
CA ALA A 144 -12.89 20.48 4.61
C ALA A 144 -11.97 21.33 5.49
N GLY A 145 -10.67 21.29 5.28
CA GLY A 145 -9.72 22.08 6.06
C GLY A 145 -8.29 21.94 5.58
N VAL A 146 -7.45 22.80 6.11
CA VAL A 146 -6.01 22.89 5.78
C VAL A 146 -5.18 22.74 7.05
N ILE A 147 -4.13 21.95 7.00
CA ILE A 147 -3.05 21.89 7.99
C ILE A 147 -1.77 22.35 7.32
N TYR A 148 -1.15 23.40 7.86
CA TYR A 148 0.13 23.88 7.36
C TYR A 148 1.30 23.13 8.01
N ASN A 149 2.23 22.63 7.20
CA ASN A 149 3.43 21.97 7.69
C ASN A 149 4.67 22.86 7.51
N LYS A 150 5.70 22.65 8.33
CA LYS A 150 6.98 23.37 8.31
C LYS A 150 6.85 24.88 8.50
N VAL A 151 5.92 25.30 9.34
CA VAL A 151 5.74 26.72 9.69
C VAL A 151 6.90 27.23 10.52
N GLY A 152 7.47 28.37 10.11
CA GLY A 152 8.70 28.89 10.69
C GLY A 152 8.53 29.64 12.01
N SER A 153 7.34 30.20 12.30
CA SER A 153 7.07 30.99 13.52
C SER A 153 5.57 31.23 13.72
N PRO A 154 5.13 31.60 14.93
CA PRO A 154 3.74 31.98 15.18
C PRO A 154 3.26 33.14 14.30
N ARG A 155 4.11 34.14 14.03
CA ARG A 155 3.79 35.24 13.11
C ARG A 155 3.58 34.74 11.68
N HIS A 156 4.38 33.78 11.24
CA HIS A 156 4.20 33.15 9.92
C HIS A 156 2.87 32.42 9.86
N PHE A 157 2.48 31.70 10.94
CA PHE A 157 1.18 31.05 11.02
C PHE A 157 0.00 32.04 10.91
N GLN A 158 0.07 33.18 11.60
CA GLN A 158 -0.97 34.22 11.50
C GLN A 158 -1.20 34.70 10.05
N MET A 159 -0.12 34.85 9.27
CA MET A 159 -0.23 35.20 7.85
C MET A 159 -0.90 34.09 7.01
N LEU A 160 -0.63 32.84 7.34
CA LEU A 160 -1.24 31.67 6.68
C LEU A 160 -2.72 31.50 7.09
N GLN A 161 -3.06 31.83 8.33
CA GLN A 161 -4.45 31.82 8.80
C GLN A 161 -5.30 32.84 8.05
N GLN A 162 -4.79 34.05 7.80
CA GLN A 162 -5.47 35.06 6.97
C GLN A 162 -5.79 34.55 5.58
N VAL A 163 -4.91 33.70 4.99
CA VAL A 163 -5.20 33.05 3.70
C VAL A 163 -6.44 32.17 3.78
N CYS A 164 -6.57 31.39 4.86
CA CYS A 164 -7.75 30.55 5.05
C CYS A 164 -9.03 31.38 5.27
N ASP A 165 -8.93 32.49 6.03
CA ASP A 165 -10.04 33.41 6.26
C ASP A 165 -10.54 34.02 4.94
N ASP A 166 -9.62 34.50 4.09
CA ASP A 166 -9.94 35.11 2.79
C ASP A 166 -10.56 34.08 1.81
N LEU A 167 -10.16 32.82 1.91
CA LEU A 167 -10.68 31.73 1.07
C LEU A 167 -11.90 31.04 1.66
N HIS A 168 -12.35 31.44 2.86
CA HIS A 168 -13.45 30.81 3.59
C HIS A 168 -13.29 29.30 3.78
N ILE A 169 -12.04 28.86 4.06
CA ILE A 169 -11.71 27.47 4.36
C ILE A 169 -11.23 27.34 5.80
N THR A 170 -11.57 26.23 6.45
CA THR A 170 -11.15 26.00 7.83
C THR A 170 -9.62 25.83 7.93
N CYS A 171 -8.97 26.68 8.73
CA CYS A 171 -7.59 26.50 9.15
C CYS A 171 -7.56 25.57 10.36
N LEU A 172 -7.08 24.35 10.20
CA LEU A 172 -7.01 23.34 11.27
C LEU A 172 -5.74 23.50 12.13
N GLY A 173 -4.82 24.36 11.73
CA GLY A 173 -3.60 24.59 12.46
C GLY A 173 -2.33 24.28 11.67
N TYR A 174 -1.25 24.01 12.40
CA TYR A 174 0.05 23.82 11.75
C TYR A 174 0.99 22.87 12.53
N LEU A 175 2.01 22.36 11.85
CA LEU A 175 3.20 21.81 12.49
C LEU A 175 4.38 22.77 12.27
N PRO A 176 5.16 23.06 13.34
CA PRO A 176 6.34 23.89 13.22
C PRO A 176 7.44 23.17 12.43
N LYS A 177 8.32 23.97 11.82
CA LYS A 177 9.54 23.43 11.21
C LYS A 177 10.40 22.82 12.33
N SER A 178 10.66 21.53 12.26
CA SER A 178 11.47 20.79 13.22
C SER A 178 12.44 19.87 12.48
N ALA A 179 13.72 19.94 12.84
CA ALA A 179 14.73 19.01 12.32
C ALA A 179 14.40 17.55 12.67
N TYR A 180 13.70 17.34 13.77
CA TYR A 180 13.25 16.04 14.24
C TYR A 180 12.16 15.42 13.33
N LEU A 181 11.26 16.24 12.79
CA LEU A 181 10.20 15.79 11.87
C LEU A 181 10.69 15.62 10.41
N GLU A 182 11.85 16.20 10.08
CA GLU A 182 12.42 16.11 8.73
C GLU A 182 13.15 14.78 8.47
N GLN A 183 13.57 14.04 9.51
CA GLN A 183 14.37 12.82 9.37
C GLN A 183 13.56 11.56 9.00
N GLY A 184 12.23 11.56 9.15
CA GLY A 184 11.39 10.37 9.02
C GLY A 184 10.90 10.00 7.61
N SER A 185 11.15 10.80 6.55
CA SER A 185 10.30 10.70 5.36
C SER A 185 10.77 9.82 4.20
N ARG A 186 11.93 9.17 4.24
CA ARG A 186 12.41 8.35 3.08
C ARG A 186 13.49 7.31 3.40
N TYR A 187 13.47 6.62 4.52
CA TYR A 187 14.45 5.57 4.74
C TYR A 187 13.89 4.17 4.53
N LEU A 188 14.36 3.54 3.46
CA LEU A 188 14.46 2.11 3.26
C LEU A 188 15.39 1.54 4.35
N GLY A 189 14.85 0.97 5.39
CA GLY A 189 15.57 0.53 6.60
C GLY A 189 14.90 1.07 7.86
N LEU A 190 13.57 1.01 7.91
CA LEU A 190 12.76 1.59 8.95
C LEU A 190 12.73 0.66 10.18
N ASP A 191 13.32 1.13 11.26
CA ASP A 191 13.07 0.56 12.58
C ASP A 191 11.62 0.91 12.99
N PHE A 192 10.73 -0.07 12.92
CA PHE A 192 9.32 0.04 13.33
C PHE A 192 9.17 0.19 14.85
N SER A 193 10.25 0.04 15.63
CA SER A 193 10.27 0.14 17.08
C SER A 193 10.41 1.56 17.63
N ALA A 194 10.56 2.59 16.80
CA ALA A 194 10.77 3.98 17.20
C ALA A 194 9.47 4.63 17.74
N LEU A 195 8.96 4.12 18.84
CA LEU A 195 7.82 4.66 19.60
C LEU A 195 8.06 6.08 20.19
N PRO A 196 9.28 6.52 20.57
CA PRO A 196 9.50 7.88 21.11
C PRO A 196 9.14 9.00 20.14
N GLU A 197 9.30 8.77 18.84
CA GLU A 197 8.96 9.77 17.82
C GLU A 197 7.46 10.08 17.76
N ASN A 198 6.61 9.11 18.06
CA ASN A 198 5.18 9.31 18.04
C ASN A 198 4.70 10.22 19.19
N GLN A 199 5.29 10.16 20.38
CA GLN A 199 4.88 11.00 21.51
C GLN A 199 5.13 12.49 21.25
N ALA A 200 6.30 12.84 20.71
CA ALA A 200 6.60 14.23 20.37
C ALA A 200 5.68 14.75 19.25
N LEU A 201 5.35 13.91 18.27
CA LEU A 201 4.43 14.27 17.20
C LEU A 201 2.99 14.43 17.71
N ILE A 202 2.54 13.55 18.61
CA ILE A 202 1.24 13.67 19.29
C ILE A 202 1.16 15.00 20.02
N GLN A 203 2.16 15.33 20.83
CA GLN A 203 2.20 16.59 21.57
C GLN A 203 2.11 17.81 20.64
N GLN A 204 2.88 17.82 19.55
CA GLN A 204 2.83 18.91 18.57
C GLN A 204 1.46 19.06 17.90
N LEU A 205 0.79 17.95 17.61
CA LEU A 205 -0.57 17.97 17.05
C LEU A 205 -1.59 18.45 18.08
N GLU A 206 -1.49 18.02 19.34
CA GLU A 206 -2.38 18.50 20.41
C GLU A 206 -2.23 19.99 20.66
N GLU A 207 -1.01 20.54 20.60
CA GLU A 207 -0.72 21.94 20.86
C GLU A 207 -1.09 22.88 19.71
N HIS A 208 -1.01 22.40 18.45
CA HIS A 208 -1.04 23.28 17.29
C HIS A 208 -2.13 22.98 16.27
N VAL A 209 -2.82 21.85 16.39
CA VAL A 209 -3.88 21.45 15.45
C VAL A 209 -5.21 21.29 16.18
N ASP A 210 -6.29 21.82 15.62
CA ASP A 210 -7.64 21.59 16.11
C ASP A 210 -8.10 20.16 15.77
N TRP A 211 -7.52 19.18 16.47
CA TRP A 211 -7.83 17.76 16.26
C TRP A 211 -9.26 17.41 16.69
N GLU A 212 -9.89 18.19 17.59
CA GLU A 212 -11.29 18.01 17.98
C GLU A 212 -12.27 18.33 16.84
N PHE A 213 -11.83 19.13 15.87
CA PHE A 213 -12.61 19.43 14.68
C PHE A 213 -13.12 18.15 14.00
N PHE A 214 -12.27 17.12 13.90
CA PHE A 214 -12.61 15.84 13.26
C PHE A 214 -13.75 15.12 13.99
N ILE A 215 -13.80 15.25 15.31
CA ILE A 215 -14.85 14.62 16.14
C ILE A 215 -16.13 15.46 16.11
N ARG A 216 -16.01 16.79 16.27
CA ARG A 216 -17.17 17.69 16.32
C ARG A 216 -17.97 17.72 15.01
N HIS A 217 -17.30 17.64 13.88
CA HIS A 217 -17.95 17.78 12.58
C HIS A 217 -18.41 16.44 11.97
N GLY A 218 -18.08 15.31 12.62
CA GLY A 218 -18.58 13.99 12.29
C GLY A 218 -18.75 13.77 10.77
N PHE A 219 -17.63 13.65 10.05
CA PHE A 219 -17.68 13.45 8.62
C PHE A 219 -18.19 12.03 8.33
N HIS A 220 -19.48 11.92 8.16
CA HIS A 220 -20.09 10.67 7.72
C HIS A 220 -19.91 10.64 6.20
N GLY A 221 -19.02 9.80 5.72
CA GLY A 221 -19.16 9.30 4.37
C GLY A 221 -20.59 8.76 4.26
N SER A 222 -21.24 8.90 3.13
CA SER A 222 -22.52 8.25 2.90
C SER A 222 -22.28 6.75 2.96
N LEU A 223 -22.25 6.19 4.16
CA LEU A 223 -22.63 4.81 4.38
C LEU A 223 -24.09 4.76 3.96
N ARG A 224 -24.31 4.73 2.63
CA ARG A 224 -25.60 4.31 2.09
C ARG A 224 -25.87 3.01 2.80
N GLU A 225 -27.04 2.91 3.45
CA GLU A 225 -27.48 1.72 4.16
C GLU A 225 -26.85 0.51 3.48
N SER A 226 -25.86 -0.07 4.14
CA SER A 226 -25.10 -1.20 3.63
C SER A 226 -26.14 -2.27 3.35
N ARG A 227 -26.56 -2.38 2.08
CA ARG A 227 -27.25 -3.59 1.68
C ARG A 227 -26.31 -4.70 2.07
N PRO A 228 -26.72 -5.61 2.94
CA PRO A 228 -25.89 -6.74 3.29
C PRO A 228 -25.43 -7.33 1.98
N LEU A 229 -24.11 -7.58 1.85
CA LEU A 229 -23.51 -8.21 0.68
C LEU A 229 -24.07 -9.66 0.60
N PHE A 230 -25.35 -9.76 0.20
CA PHE A 230 -25.95 -11.02 -0.16
C PHE A 230 -25.44 -11.40 -1.54
N PHE A 231 -24.56 -12.35 -1.57
CA PHE A 231 -24.20 -13.09 -2.77
C PHE A 231 -25.41 -13.86 -3.25
N SER A 232 -26.30 -13.22 -4.04
CA SER A 232 -27.29 -13.98 -4.77
C SER A 232 -26.70 -14.41 -6.11
N ALA A 233 -26.76 -15.71 -6.35
CA ALA A 233 -26.31 -16.36 -7.60
C ALA A 233 -27.15 -16.01 -8.84
N ASP A 234 -28.03 -15.01 -8.77
CA ASP A 234 -28.98 -14.66 -9.84
C ASP A 234 -28.79 -13.20 -10.29
N LEU A 235 -27.80 -12.96 -11.13
CA LEU A 235 -27.80 -11.80 -12.01
C LEU A 235 -27.97 -12.29 -13.46
N LYS A 236 -29.22 -12.22 -13.93
CA LYS A 236 -29.58 -12.38 -15.34
C LYS A 236 -28.78 -11.39 -16.20
N GLU A 237 -28.31 -11.89 -17.32
CA GLU A 237 -27.55 -11.23 -18.38
C GLU A 237 -28.02 -9.81 -18.68
N SER A 238 -27.35 -8.81 -18.14
CA SER A 238 -27.23 -7.50 -18.75
C SER A 238 -25.81 -7.37 -19.28
N ARG A 239 -25.63 -6.71 -20.42
CA ARG A 239 -24.34 -6.46 -21.09
C ARG A 239 -23.38 -5.72 -20.16
N VAL A 240 -22.82 -6.43 -19.19
CA VAL A 240 -21.89 -5.95 -18.20
C VAL A 240 -20.50 -6.29 -18.74
N ASN A 241 -19.63 -5.28 -18.77
CA ASN A 241 -18.22 -5.37 -19.08
C ASN A 241 -17.64 -6.66 -18.48
N PRO A 242 -16.92 -7.52 -19.24
CA PRO A 242 -16.34 -8.79 -18.76
C PRO A 242 -15.53 -8.66 -17.48
N TRP A 243 -15.04 -7.45 -17.19
CA TRP A 243 -14.27 -7.07 -16.03
C TRP A 243 -15.04 -7.08 -14.71
N THR A 244 -16.35 -6.89 -14.72
CA THR A 244 -17.19 -6.88 -13.52
C THR A 244 -17.53 -8.27 -13.00
N ARG A 245 -17.34 -9.32 -13.80
CA ARG A 245 -17.62 -10.71 -13.40
C ARG A 245 -16.52 -11.35 -12.53
N THR A 246 -15.29 -10.86 -12.58
CA THR A 246 -14.17 -11.47 -11.87
C THR A 246 -13.75 -10.73 -10.59
N CYS A 247 -14.18 -9.48 -10.43
CA CYS A 247 -14.04 -8.72 -9.19
C CYS A 247 -15.32 -8.69 -8.36
N SER A 248 -16.25 -9.63 -8.58
CA SER A 248 -17.37 -9.81 -7.67
C SER A 248 -16.80 -10.22 -6.33
N LEU A 249 -16.63 -9.25 -5.44
CA LEU A 249 -16.67 -9.32 -3.98
C LEU A 249 -16.56 -10.75 -3.44
N GLY A 250 -15.51 -11.43 -3.84
CA GLY A 250 -15.23 -12.76 -3.32
C GLY A 250 -14.48 -12.66 -2.00
N LEU A 251 -15.06 -11.99 -1.01
CA LEU A 251 -14.86 -12.29 0.40
C LEU A 251 -15.47 -13.65 0.76
N SER A 252 -15.93 -14.40 -0.23
CA SER A 252 -16.16 -15.83 -0.12
C SER A 252 -14.78 -16.47 0.06
N LYS A 253 -14.42 -16.69 1.31
CA LYS A 253 -13.25 -17.46 1.70
C LYS A 253 -13.29 -18.76 0.89
N ASN A 254 -12.25 -19.03 0.11
CA ASN A 254 -12.13 -20.33 -0.53
C ASN A 254 -11.91 -21.36 0.58
N PRO A 255 -12.93 -22.15 0.97
CA PRO A 255 -12.94 -22.81 2.27
C PRO A 255 -11.96 -23.98 2.39
N CYS A 256 -11.26 -24.32 1.33
CA CYS A 256 -10.46 -25.54 1.28
C CYS A 256 -8.96 -25.30 1.08
N LEU A 257 -8.49 -24.09 0.69
CA LEU A 257 -7.10 -23.88 0.36
C LEU A 257 -6.25 -23.58 1.61
N LYS A 258 -5.25 -24.40 1.86
CA LYS A 258 -4.29 -24.24 2.95
C LYS A 258 -3.05 -23.53 2.42
N ILE A 259 -2.84 -22.30 2.87
CA ILE A 259 -1.76 -21.47 2.38
C ILE A 259 -0.69 -21.28 3.45
N LEU A 260 0.55 -21.46 3.05
CA LEU A 260 1.72 -21.11 3.85
C LEU A 260 2.38 -19.90 3.23
N ILE A 261 2.56 -18.84 4.01
CA ILE A 261 3.10 -17.55 3.56
C ILE A 261 4.44 -17.30 4.23
N ALA A 262 5.47 -17.02 3.44
CA ALA A 262 6.72 -16.47 3.96
C ALA A 262 6.47 -15.05 4.47
N HIS A 263 6.85 -14.77 5.71
CA HIS A 263 6.59 -13.46 6.31
C HIS A 263 7.62 -13.12 7.38
N ASN A 264 8.22 -11.94 7.25
CA ASN A 264 8.99 -11.29 8.30
C ASN A 264 8.92 -9.76 8.16
N ALA A 265 9.71 -9.03 8.94
CA ALA A 265 9.60 -7.56 8.98
C ALA A 265 9.96 -6.88 7.64
N GLU A 266 10.95 -7.40 6.89
CA GLU A 266 11.49 -6.72 5.70
C GLU A 266 11.65 -7.59 4.46
N ALA A 267 12.24 -8.80 4.59
CA ALA A 267 12.59 -9.62 3.44
C ALA A 267 11.37 -10.18 2.70
N PHE A 268 10.28 -10.48 3.42
CA PHE A 268 9.04 -11.05 2.89
C PHE A 268 7.82 -10.37 3.52
N SER A 269 7.61 -9.11 3.19
CA SER A 269 6.64 -8.29 3.92
C SER A 269 5.71 -7.46 3.02
N PHE A 270 5.87 -7.56 1.70
CA PHE A 270 5.06 -6.81 0.74
C PHE A 270 3.89 -7.66 0.27
N ILE A 271 2.84 -7.66 1.08
CA ILE A 271 1.59 -8.36 0.81
C ILE A 271 0.41 -7.44 1.16
N TYR A 272 -0.60 -7.40 0.32
CA TYR A 272 -1.85 -6.71 0.62
C TYR A 272 -2.64 -7.49 1.66
N GLN A 273 -3.14 -6.80 2.68
CA GLN A 273 -3.92 -7.45 3.76
C GLN A 273 -5.10 -8.24 3.22
N GLU A 274 -5.76 -7.74 2.18
CA GLU A 274 -6.86 -8.44 1.53
C GLU A 274 -6.46 -9.84 1.01
N ASN A 275 -5.21 -10.00 0.52
CA ASN A 275 -4.71 -11.30 0.10
C ASN A 275 -4.59 -12.30 1.26
N ILE A 276 -4.29 -11.82 2.46
CA ILE A 276 -4.26 -12.65 3.67
C ILE A 276 -5.69 -13.03 4.07
N ASP A 277 -6.58 -12.04 4.12
CA ASP A 277 -7.93 -12.19 4.66
C ASP A 277 -8.87 -13.01 3.76
N ARG A 278 -8.51 -13.18 2.48
CA ARG A 278 -9.24 -14.01 1.51
C ARG A 278 -9.26 -15.50 1.86
N PHE A 279 -8.28 -15.96 2.60
CA PHE A 279 -8.12 -17.39 2.88
C PHE A 279 -8.53 -17.73 4.31
N GLN A 280 -9.13 -18.90 4.48
CA GLN A 280 -9.55 -19.37 5.82
C GLN A 280 -8.41 -19.99 6.60
N SER A 281 -7.47 -20.64 5.91
CA SER A 281 -6.35 -21.35 6.52
C SER A 281 -5.05 -20.75 6.03
N VAL A 282 -4.53 -19.80 6.79
CA VAL A 282 -3.23 -19.16 6.54
C VAL A 282 -2.29 -19.48 7.67
N ARG A 283 -1.11 -19.99 7.33
CA ARG A 283 0.02 -20.14 8.24
C ARG A 283 1.16 -19.27 7.74
N PHE A 284 2.01 -18.82 8.65
CA PHE A 284 3.20 -18.01 8.33
C PHE A 284 4.45 -18.74 8.78
N PHE A 285 5.58 -18.44 8.13
CA PHE A 285 6.91 -18.83 8.57
C PHE A 285 7.91 -17.74 8.20
N ASP A 286 8.98 -17.63 8.96
CA ASP A 286 10.10 -16.73 8.68
C ASP A 286 11.24 -17.49 7.98
N PRO A 287 11.52 -17.24 6.70
CA PRO A 287 12.60 -17.92 5.96
C PRO A 287 13.99 -17.70 6.54
N GLU A 288 14.21 -16.68 7.36
CA GLU A 288 15.51 -16.41 7.99
C GLU A 288 15.79 -17.36 9.16
N THR A 289 14.74 -17.80 9.88
CA THR A 289 14.87 -18.48 11.17
C THR A 289 14.16 -19.82 11.25
N GLU A 290 13.19 -20.09 10.38
CA GLU A 290 12.32 -21.27 10.46
C GLU A 290 12.50 -22.17 9.22
N VAL A 291 12.17 -23.46 9.39
CA VAL A 291 12.01 -24.42 8.30
C VAL A 291 10.52 -24.63 8.10
N PRO A 292 9.97 -24.38 6.89
CA PRO A 292 8.53 -24.46 6.66
C PRO A 292 8.04 -25.93 6.76
N ASP A 293 6.92 -26.13 7.45
CA ASP A 293 6.17 -27.39 7.35
C ASP A 293 5.24 -27.33 6.15
N LEU A 294 5.65 -28.00 5.09
CA LEU A 294 4.98 -28.04 3.79
C LEU A 294 4.08 -29.27 3.59
N THR A 295 3.97 -30.16 4.59
CA THR A 295 3.25 -31.45 4.46
C THR A 295 1.75 -31.27 4.22
N ASP A 296 1.14 -30.20 4.70
CA ASP A 296 -0.28 -29.89 4.57
C ASP A 296 -0.47 -28.48 3.98
N THR A 297 0.15 -28.27 2.80
CA THR A 297 0.18 -26.98 2.13
C THR A 297 -0.26 -27.14 0.67
N ASP A 298 -1.37 -26.49 0.30
CA ASP A 298 -1.88 -26.48 -1.07
C ASP A 298 -1.14 -25.40 -1.92
N LEU A 299 -0.74 -24.29 -1.29
CA LEU A 299 -0.02 -23.20 -1.92
C LEU A 299 1.02 -22.61 -0.96
N LEU A 300 2.27 -22.58 -1.39
CA LEU A 300 3.32 -21.77 -0.78
C LEU A 300 3.34 -20.39 -1.46
N TYR A 301 3.13 -19.32 -0.70
CA TYR A 301 3.23 -17.96 -1.18
C TYR A 301 4.47 -17.27 -0.64
N LEU A 302 5.32 -16.81 -1.54
CA LEU A 302 6.53 -16.04 -1.26
C LEU A 302 6.30 -14.61 -1.75
N PRO A 303 5.88 -13.69 -0.88
CA PRO A 303 5.61 -12.29 -1.25
C PRO A 303 6.89 -11.52 -1.50
N GLY A 304 6.73 -10.29 -1.96
CA GLY A 304 7.84 -9.37 -2.12
C GLY A 304 8.41 -8.85 -0.80
N GLY A 305 9.49 -8.11 -0.93
CA GLY A 305 10.27 -7.52 0.15
C GLY A 305 11.69 -7.23 -0.32
N TYR A 306 12.61 -7.16 0.65
CA TYR A 306 14.02 -6.84 0.40
C TYR A 306 14.96 -8.00 0.79
N PRO A 307 14.87 -9.19 0.18
CA PRO A 307 15.77 -10.31 0.53
C PRO A 307 17.25 -9.97 0.32
N GLU A 308 17.57 -9.04 -0.59
CA GLU A 308 18.93 -8.57 -0.84
C GLU A 308 19.56 -7.80 0.33
N LYS A 309 18.80 -7.47 1.36
CA LYS A 309 19.31 -6.89 2.60
C LYS A 309 19.53 -7.93 3.71
N HIS A 310 19.03 -9.15 3.51
CA HIS A 310 18.98 -10.23 4.49
C HIS A 310 19.75 -11.48 4.05
N LEU A 311 20.66 -11.33 3.10
CA LEU A 311 21.31 -12.42 2.38
C LEU A 311 22.04 -13.41 3.30
N GLU A 312 22.76 -12.92 4.32
CA GLU A 312 23.52 -13.79 5.23
C GLU A 312 22.59 -14.71 6.04
N ALA A 313 21.47 -14.17 6.55
CA ALA A 313 20.49 -14.94 7.31
C ALA A 313 19.81 -16.00 6.42
N LEU A 314 19.38 -15.60 5.22
CA LEU A 314 18.76 -16.48 4.23
C LEU A 314 19.70 -17.60 3.77
N VAL A 315 20.99 -17.29 3.53
CA VAL A 315 22.01 -18.30 3.18
C VAL A 315 22.27 -19.25 4.33
N LYS A 316 22.30 -18.75 5.57
CA LYS A 316 22.55 -19.58 6.76
C LYS A 316 21.43 -20.60 6.97
N ASN A 317 20.19 -20.28 6.66
CA ASN A 317 19.06 -21.21 6.78
C ASN A 317 18.94 -22.13 5.55
N GLN A 318 19.96 -22.99 5.35
CA GLN A 318 19.99 -23.94 4.24
C GLN A 318 18.81 -24.93 4.30
N ALA A 319 18.39 -25.32 5.49
CA ALA A 319 17.28 -26.27 5.66
C ALA A 319 15.97 -25.73 5.09
N CYS A 320 15.68 -24.43 5.29
CA CYS A 320 14.53 -23.78 4.69
C CYS A 320 14.60 -23.78 3.15
N ARG A 321 15.75 -23.38 2.59
CA ARG A 321 15.95 -23.36 1.13
C ARG A 321 15.81 -24.75 0.51
N THR A 322 16.34 -25.78 1.16
CA THR A 322 16.23 -27.18 0.71
C THR A 322 14.75 -27.63 0.76
N ALA A 323 14.03 -27.37 1.86
CA ALA A 323 12.62 -27.75 1.98
C ALA A 323 11.74 -27.10 0.88
N ILE A 324 11.99 -25.82 0.56
CA ILE A 324 11.26 -25.12 -0.51
C ILE A 324 11.62 -25.72 -1.89
N LYS A 325 12.89 -26.03 -2.13
CA LYS A 325 13.34 -26.67 -3.37
C LYS A 325 12.69 -28.04 -3.54
N ASP A 326 12.76 -28.89 -2.53
CA ASP A 326 12.16 -30.22 -2.55
C ASP A 326 10.66 -30.14 -2.80
N PHE A 327 9.95 -29.19 -2.17
CA PHE A 327 8.52 -28.97 -2.40
C PHE A 327 8.22 -28.62 -3.86
N ALA A 328 8.99 -27.70 -4.46
CA ALA A 328 8.84 -27.33 -5.87
C ALA A 328 9.10 -28.52 -6.82
N GLU A 329 10.17 -29.27 -6.58
CA GLU A 329 10.56 -30.41 -7.42
C GLU A 329 9.60 -31.61 -7.32
N HIS A 330 8.87 -31.73 -6.20
CA HIS A 330 7.81 -32.73 -6.03
C HIS A 330 6.42 -32.24 -6.47
N GLY A 331 6.37 -31.12 -7.22
CA GLY A 331 5.13 -30.61 -7.83
C GLY A 331 4.27 -29.75 -6.90
N GLY A 332 4.83 -29.26 -5.80
CA GLY A 332 4.15 -28.30 -4.93
C GLY A 332 3.87 -26.97 -5.62
N ASN A 333 2.69 -26.40 -5.39
CA ASN A 333 2.32 -25.13 -5.97
C ASN A 333 2.99 -23.96 -5.23
N ILE A 334 3.70 -23.11 -5.96
CA ILE A 334 4.37 -21.92 -5.41
C ILE A 334 3.96 -20.70 -6.22
N PHE A 335 3.52 -19.65 -5.53
CA PHE A 335 3.37 -18.33 -6.09
C PHE A 335 4.42 -17.39 -5.47
N ALA A 336 5.19 -16.71 -6.32
CA ALA A 336 6.32 -15.90 -5.88
C ALA A 336 6.37 -14.54 -6.58
N GLU A 337 6.45 -13.49 -5.80
CA GLU A 337 6.47 -12.10 -6.27
C GLU A 337 7.76 -11.40 -5.87
N CYS A 338 8.35 -10.62 -6.80
CA CYS A 338 9.47 -9.72 -6.53
C CYS A 338 10.56 -10.35 -5.64
N GLY A 339 10.70 -9.95 -4.38
CA GLY A 339 11.65 -10.52 -3.44
C GLY A 339 11.49 -12.03 -3.23
N GLY A 340 10.26 -12.53 -3.17
CA GLY A 340 9.96 -13.96 -3.09
C GLY A 340 10.41 -14.73 -4.33
N MET A 341 10.25 -14.16 -5.52
CA MET A 341 10.77 -14.70 -6.77
C MET A 341 12.31 -14.70 -6.76
N MET A 342 12.93 -13.62 -6.29
CA MET A 342 14.38 -13.53 -6.16
C MET A 342 14.94 -14.64 -5.24
N TYR A 343 14.24 -14.96 -4.15
CA TYR A 343 14.62 -16.01 -3.22
C TYR A 343 14.52 -17.42 -3.84
N LEU A 344 13.62 -17.64 -4.81
CA LEU A 344 13.54 -18.88 -5.56
C LEU A 344 14.65 -19.04 -6.62
N CYS A 345 15.29 -17.96 -7.04
CA CYS A 345 16.37 -18.00 -8.02
C CYS A 345 17.60 -18.76 -7.50
N ARG A 346 18.56 -19.01 -8.39
CA ARG A 346 19.81 -19.70 -8.05
C ARG A 346 20.61 -18.89 -7.02
N GLU A 347 20.75 -17.61 -7.25
CA GLU A 347 21.54 -16.72 -6.40
C GLU A 347 21.13 -15.26 -6.54
N ILE A 348 21.49 -14.46 -5.54
CA ILE A 348 21.48 -12.99 -5.60
C ILE A 348 22.93 -12.51 -5.53
N ILE A 349 23.33 -11.66 -6.49
CA ILE A 349 24.69 -11.16 -6.66
C ILE A 349 24.70 -9.67 -6.25
N THR A 350 25.60 -9.32 -5.33
CA THR A 350 25.82 -7.95 -4.86
C THR A 350 27.25 -7.50 -5.17
N ASP A 351 27.60 -6.28 -4.75
CA ASP A 351 28.98 -5.79 -4.84
C ASP A 351 29.91 -6.54 -3.86
N GLU A 352 29.35 -7.16 -2.80
CA GLU A 352 30.08 -7.89 -1.76
C GLU A 352 30.28 -9.38 -2.10
N GLY A 353 29.43 -9.95 -2.97
CA GLY A 353 29.57 -11.37 -3.34
C GLY A 353 28.32 -12.00 -3.93
N ASN A 354 28.40 -13.32 -4.09
CA ASN A 354 27.31 -14.14 -4.60
C ASN A 354 26.68 -14.94 -3.45
N TYR A 355 25.38 -14.88 -3.33
CA TYR A 355 24.62 -15.48 -2.24
C TYR A 355 23.65 -16.54 -2.80
N PRO A 356 23.87 -17.84 -2.54
CA PRO A 356 23.01 -18.89 -3.02
C PRO A 356 21.62 -18.80 -2.37
N MET A 357 20.58 -18.93 -3.19
CA MET A 357 19.17 -18.92 -2.76
C MET A 357 18.57 -20.33 -2.90
N CYS A 358 17.25 -20.46 -3.11
CA CYS A 358 16.61 -21.78 -3.16
C CYS A 358 17.00 -22.63 -4.39
N ASP A 359 17.50 -22.02 -5.46
CA ASP A 359 17.91 -22.70 -6.71
C ASP A 359 16.78 -23.57 -7.31
N VAL A 360 15.54 -23.09 -7.22
CA VAL A 360 14.36 -23.63 -7.91
C VAL A 360 14.33 -23.09 -9.33
N LEU A 361 14.52 -21.77 -9.47
CA LEU A 361 14.53 -21.06 -10.74
C LEU A 361 15.99 -20.94 -11.25
N PRO A 362 16.29 -21.31 -12.51
CA PRO A 362 17.68 -21.39 -13.01
C PRO A 362 18.27 -20.00 -13.35
N TYR A 363 17.81 -18.94 -12.72
CA TYR A 363 18.22 -17.57 -12.99
C TYR A 363 19.05 -16.99 -11.85
N SER A 364 19.91 -16.02 -12.18
CA SER A 364 20.64 -15.19 -11.20
C SER A 364 20.09 -13.77 -11.20
N ILE A 365 20.03 -13.18 -10.02
CA ILE A 365 19.56 -11.78 -9.83
C ILE A 365 20.75 -10.91 -9.46
N THR A 366 20.89 -9.74 -10.11
CA THR A 366 21.85 -8.71 -9.70
C THR A 366 21.21 -7.64 -8.86
N ALA A 367 21.82 -7.38 -7.69
CA ALA A 367 21.53 -6.27 -6.81
C ALA A 367 22.71 -5.27 -6.72
N ARG A 368 23.74 -5.44 -7.58
CA ARG A 368 24.91 -4.56 -7.65
C ARG A 368 24.48 -3.14 -7.92
N LYS A 369 25.14 -2.17 -7.30
CA LYS A 369 24.84 -0.74 -7.48
C LYS A 369 24.92 -0.28 -8.94
N ALA A 370 25.91 -0.82 -9.68
CA ALA A 370 26.12 -0.50 -11.10
C ALA A 370 24.99 -0.99 -12.02
N ASP A 371 24.30 -2.07 -11.64
CA ASP A 371 23.26 -2.72 -12.44
C ASP A 371 21.84 -2.26 -12.06
N ARG A 372 21.71 -1.41 -11.03
CA ARG A 372 20.41 -0.97 -10.53
C ARG A 372 19.65 -0.16 -11.57
N LYS A 373 18.46 -0.62 -11.85
CA LYS A 373 17.51 0.08 -12.75
C LYS A 373 16.13 0.08 -12.11
N LEU A 374 15.59 1.26 -11.83
CA LEU A 374 14.25 1.37 -11.26
C LEU A 374 13.22 0.87 -12.27
N SER A 375 12.46 -0.15 -11.88
CA SER A 375 11.22 -0.55 -12.52
C SER A 375 10.07 -0.22 -11.57
N LEU A 376 9.18 0.65 -12.03
CA LEU A 376 8.12 1.22 -11.20
C LEU A 376 6.84 1.36 -12.01
N GLY A 377 5.70 1.02 -11.43
CA GLY A 377 4.37 1.38 -11.90
C GLY A 377 3.40 0.21 -11.94
N TYR A 378 2.19 0.53 -12.33
CA TYR A 378 1.13 -0.46 -12.45
C TYR A 378 1.38 -1.43 -13.59
N ARG A 379 0.95 -2.69 -13.38
CA ARG A 379 1.03 -3.79 -14.33
C ARG A 379 -0.33 -4.48 -14.44
N ARG A 380 -0.64 -4.93 -15.65
CA ARG A 380 -1.77 -5.81 -15.91
C ARG A 380 -1.44 -6.84 -16.97
N PHE A 381 -2.02 -8.02 -16.86
CA PHE A 381 -1.90 -9.10 -17.83
C PHE A 381 -3.10 -10.04 -17.75
N ILE A 382 -3.30 -10.85 -18.77
CA ILE A 382 -4.32 -11.90 -18.79
C ILE A 382 -3.62 -13.25 -18.68
N LEU A 383 -3.96 -14.01 -17.67
CA LEU A 383 -3.50 -15.39 -17.47
C LEU A 383 -4.73 -16.30 -17.33
N ASP A 384 -4.78 -17.35 -18.12
CA ASP A 384 -5.89 -18.33 -18.13
C ASP A 384 -7.29 -17.67 -18.27
N GLY A 385 -7.36 -16.63 -19.14
CA GLY A 385 -8.58 -15.89 -19.41
C GLY A 385 -9.02 -14.89 -18.33
N LYS A 386 -8.25 -14.77 -17.24
CA LYS A 386 -8.51 -13.81 -16.15
C LYS A 386 -7.49 -12.68 -16.20
N GLU A 387 -7.95 -11.42 -16.06
CA GLU A 387 -7.05 -10.29 -15.88
C GLU A 387 -6.55 -10.22 -14.44
N TYR A 388 -5.25 -10.04 -14.31
CA TYR A 388 -4.56 -9.72 -13.07
C TYR A 388 -3.99 -8.32 -13.15
N ARG A 389 -4.09 -7.60 -12.04
CA ARG A 389 -3.54 -6.25 -11.87
C ARG A 389 -2.67 -6.20 -10.65
N GLY A 390 -1.65 -5.38 -10.72
CA GLY A 390 -0.70 -5.22 -9.63
C GLY A 390 0.22 -4.05 -9.86
N HIS A 391 1.28 -4.04 -9.09
CA HIS A 391 2.26 -2.98 -9.08
C HIS A 391 3.66 -3.57 -9.07
N GLU A 392 4.61 -2.90 -9.66
CA GLU A 392 6.02 -3.26 -9.70
C GLU A 392 6.86 -2.14 -9.11
N PHE A 393 7.76 -2.49 -8.22
CA PHE A 393 8.73 -1.57 -7.63
C PHE A 393 9.97 -2.33 -7.21
N HIS A 394 11.02 -2.28 -8.02
CA HIS A 394 12.32 -2.90 -7.71
C HIS A 394 13.47 -2.21 -8.44
N TYR A 395 14.68 -2.44 -7.96
CA TYR A 395 15.93 -1.99 -8.58
C TYR A 395 16.77 -3.13 -9.13
N THR A 396 16.51 -4.36 -8.67
CA THR A 396 17.22 -5.58 -9.06
C THR A 396 16.83 -6.00 -10.47
N GLN A 397 17.72 -6.75 -11.14
CA GLN A 397 17.50 -7.23 -12.51
C GLN A 397 17.92 -8.70 -12.63
N PHE A 398 17.36 -9.42 -13.61
CA PHE A 398 17.94 -10.69 -14.04
C PHE A 398 19.34 -10.44 -14.61
N LEU A 399 20.30 -11.31 -14.28
CA LEU A 399 21.66 -11.24 -14.81
C LEU A 399 21.85 -12.32 -15.89
N GLY A 400 22.16 -11.86 -17.12
CA GLY A 400 22.32 -12.75 -18.27
C GLY A 400 20.96 -13.14 -18.87
N GLU A 401 20.54 -14.38 -18.66
CA GLU A 401 19.30 -14.91 -19.20
C GLU A 401 18.08 -14.35 -18.43
N THR A 402 17.07 -13.89 -19.16
CA THR A 402 15.78 -13.45 -18.63
C THR A 402 14.73 -14.50 -18.94
N PRO A 403 13.82 -14.84 -18.00
CA PRO A 403 12.74 -15.78 -18.26
C PRO A 403 11.87 -15.37 -19.44
N GLU A 404 11.45 -16.34 -20.25
CA GLU A 404 10.41 -16.12 -21.24
C GLU A 404 9.07 -15.90 -20.55
N SER A 405 8.39 -14.82 -20.88
CA SER A 405 7.08 -14.52 -20.33
C SER A 405 5.99 -15.35 -21.00
N ILE A 406 5.14 -16.00 -20.21
CA ILE A 406 4.00 -16.76 -20.70
C ILE A 406 2.80 -15.86 -21.11
N VAL A 407 2.85 -14.59 -20.76
CA VAL A 407 1.81 -13.59 -21.08
C VAL A 407 2.46 -12.26 -21.45
N GLN A 408 1.73 -11.43 -22.22
CA GLN A 408 2.14 -10.05 -22.41
C GLN A 408 1.69 -9.20 -21.23
N VAL A 409 2.65 -8.52 -20.59
CA VAL A 409 2.38 -7.56 -19.51
C VAL A 409 2.26 -6.17 -20.08
N TYR A 410 1.32 -5.39 -19.55
CA TYR A 410 1.06 -4.01 -19.96
C TYR A 410 1.16 -3.07 -18.75
N ASN A 411 1.57 -1.83 -18.99
CA ASN A 411 1.48 -0.75 -17.99
C ASN A 411 0.05 -0.19 -17.90
N ALA A 412 -0.15 0.83 -17.05
CA ALA A 412 -1.45 1.47 -16.85
C ALA A 412 -2.03 2.12 -18.13
N LYS A 413 -1.17 2.54 -19.07
CA LYS A 413 -1.57 3.15 -20.34
C LYS A 413 -1.87 2.13 -21.44
N GLY A 414 -1.67 0.83 -21.16
CA GLY A 414 -1.87 -0.24 -22.13
C GLY A 414 -0.67 -0.47 -23.05
N GLU A 415 0.49 0.09 -22.72
CA GLU A 415 1.73 -0.14 -23.45
C GLU A 415 2.40 -1.42 -22.94
N PRO A 416 2.97 -2.26 -23.83
CA PRO A 416 3.66 -3.48 -23.41
C PRO A 416 4.94 -3.13 -22.63
N VAL A 417 5.21 -3.92 -21.59
CA VAL A 417 6.43 -3.82 -20.78
C VAL A 417 7.16 -5.15 -20.73
N PRO A 418 8.50 -5.15 -20.56
CA PRO A 418 9.31 -6.36 -20.65
C PRO A 418 9.31 -7.20 -19.38
N THR A 419 8.52 -6.85 -18.35
CA THR A 419 8.42 -7.61 -17.10
C THR A 419 7.92 -9.01 -17.38
N PRO A 420 8.66 -10.08 -17.07
CA PRO A 420 8.20 -11.44 -17.32
C PRO A 420 7.24 -11.91 -16.23
N VAL A 421 6.18 -12.57 -16.65
CA VAL A 421 5.39 -13.50 -15.83
C VAL A 421 5.69 -14.88 -16.38
N PHE A 422 6.27 -15.76 -15.59
CA PHE A 422 6.77 -17.02 -16.09
C PHE A 422 6.42 -18.18 -15.16
N ARG A 423 6.42 -19.36 -15.74
CA ARG A 423 6.09 -20.59 -15.05
C ARG A 423 7.27 -21.58 -15.13
N TYR A 424 7.58 -22.21 -14.01
CA TYR A 424 8.49 -23.32 -13.92
C TYR A 424 7.83 -24.44 -13.14
N GLN A 425 7.49 -25.56 -13.81
CA GLN A 425 6.62 -26.59 -13.23
C GLN A 425 5.35 -25.97 -12.61
N ASN A 426 5.12 -26.14 -11.31
CA ASN A 426 3.99 -25.56 -10.56
C ASN A 426 4.36 -24.24 -9.84
N VAL A 427 5.44 -23.58 -10.26
CA VAL A 427 5.84 -22.27 -9.75
C VAL A 427 5.40 -21.20 -10.73
N LEU A 428 4.59 -20.23 -10.28
CA LEU A 428 4.28 -19.01 -10.99
C LEU A 428 5.06 -17.86 -10.34
N ALA A 429 5.84 -17.13 -11.14
CA ALA A 429 6.71 -16.09 -10.62
C ALA A 429 6.73 -14.83 -11.50
N SER A 430 6.92 -13.68 -10.88
CA SER A 430 7.06 -12.36 -11.53
C SER A 430 7.67 -11.33 -10.58
N TYR A 431 8.15 -10.21 -11.12
CA TYR A 431 8.42 -9.02 -10.31
C TYR A 431 7.14 -8.26 -9.91
N THR A 432 6.01 -8.53 -10.58
CA THR A 432 4.74 -7.84 -10.29
C THR A 432 4.12 -8.35 -9.00
N HIS A 433 3.81 -7.41 -8.09
CA HIS A 433 3.02 -7.68 -6.90
C HIS A 433 1.53 -7.64 -7.28
N LEU A 434 0.85 -8.76 -7.21
CA LEU A 434 -0.55 -8.84 -7.58
C LEU A 434 -1.48 -8.37 -6.45
N TYR A 435 -2.44 -7.55 -6.81
CA TYR A 435 -3.47 -7.11 -5.87
C TYR A 435 -4.35 -8.28 -5.41
N GLN A 436 -4.62 -9.22 -6.31
CA GLN A 436 -5.29 -10.48 -6.00
C GLN A 436 -4.45 -11.64 -6.51
N ILE A 437 -3.88 -12.42 -5.59
CA ILE A 437 -3.09 -13.58 -5.95
C ILE A 437 -3.95 -14.68 -6.58
N PRO A 438 -3.39 -15.50 -7.50
CA PRO A 438 -4.08 -16.65 -8.04
C PRO A 438 -4.46 -17.65 -6.94
N ALA A 439 -5.68 -18.15 -6.96
CA ALA A 439 -6.14 -19.19 -6.03
C ALA A 439 -5.79 -20.61 -6.54
N CYS A 440 -5.48 -20.74 -7.83
CA CYS A 440 -5.04 -21.97 -8.48
C CYS A 440 -3.89 -21.61 -9.43
N LEU A 441 -2.85 -22.44 -9.45
CA LEU A 441 -1.69 -22.29 -10.33
C LEU A 441 -1.73 -23.32 -11.48
#